data_63c5517bcfee4891efd9c55a3873a7aa
#
_entry.id   63c5517bcfee4891efd9c55a3873a7aa
#
_cell.length_a   1.000
_cell.length_b   1.000
_cell.length_c   1.000
_cell.angle_alpha   90.00
_cell.angle_beta   90.00
_cell.angle_gamma   90.00
#
_symmetry.space_group_name_H-M   'P 1'
#
loop_
_entity.id
_entity.type
_entity.pdbx_description
1 polymer ?
#
loop_
_entity_poly.entity_id
_entity_poly.type
_entity_poly.pdbx_seq_one_letter_code
_entity_poly.pdbx_strand_id
1 'polypeptide(L)'
;MGRVVTWDELDLLRAQWRREGRRVVWTNGCFDLLHVGHLRNLQACKACGDVLVVGLNNDASVRAIKGPARPVNSEDDRAELLAGLACVDAVVLFGEPTPEVSLARLKPEVHCKGADYAPPHGKPIPEARTVAAYGGAIRFIPLVPGRSTTGTLEKIAGAGGGAG
;
A
#
# COMPACT_ATOMS: atom_id res chain seq x y z
N MET A 1 11.65 13.04 -2.67
CA MET A 1 10.96 12.19 -3.67
C MET A 1 11.32 10.74 -3.38
N GLY A 2 10.33 9.87 -3.40
CA GLY A 2 10.53 8.44 -3.17
C GLY A 2 11.23 7.73 -4.32
N ARG A 3 11.53 6.45 -4.13
CA ARG A 3 12.21 5.60 -5.11
C ARG A 3 11.46 4.28 -5.28
N VAL A 4 11.37 3.79 -6.51
CA VAL A 4 11.02 2.39 -6.77
C VAL A 4 12.30 1.57 -6.56
N VAL A 5 12.22 0.53 -5.75
CA VAL A 5 13.38 -0.27 -5.34
C VAL A 5 13.09 -1.76 -5.47
N THR A 6 14.13 -2.53 -5.71
CA THR A 6 14.10 -3.99 -5.56
C THR A 6 14.10 -4.39 -4.07
N TRP A 7 13.78 -5.63 -3.78
CA TRP A 7 13.85 -6.14 -2.40
C TRP A 7 15.27 -6.09 -1.82
N ASP A 8 16.29 -6.35 -2.64
CA ASP A 8 17.70 -6.32 -2.18
C ASP A 8 18.15 -4.88 -1.86
N GLU A 9 17.74 -3.91 -2.68
CA GLU A 9 17.96 -2.48 -2.38
C GLU A 9 17.19 -2.05 -1.12
N LEU A 10 15.96 -2.53 -0.94
CA LEU A 10 15.16 -2.23 0.25
C LEU A 10 15.80 -2.80 1.53
N ASP A 11 16.40 -3.98 1.47
CA ASP A 11 17.12 -4.57 2.60
C ASP A 11 18.33 -3.70 3.01
N LEU A 12 19.08 -3.17 2.04
CA LEU A 12 20.18 -2.24 2.31
C LEU A 12 19.71 -0.95 2.96
N LEU A 13 18.62 -0.37 2.43
CA LEU A 13 17.97 0.80 3.00
C LEU A 13 17.45 0.53 4.41
N ARG A 14 16.81 -0.62 4.61
CA ARG A 14 16.31 -1.02 5.94
C ARG A 14 17.42 -1.12 6.97
N ALA A 15 18.56 -1.71 6.58
CA ALA A 15 19.74 -1.78 7.46
C ALA A 15 20.27 -0.38 7.80
N GLN A 16 20.30 0.54 6.84
CA GLN A 16 20.68 1.94 7.08
C GLN A 16 19.70 2.62 8.05
N TRP A 17 18.39 2.58 7.77
CA TRP A 17 17.37 3.21 8.62
C TRP A 17 17.38 2.69 10.05
N ARG A 18 17.68 1.38 10.22
CA ARG A 18 17.84 0.80 11.56
C ARG A 18 19.03 1.37 12.31
N ARG A 19 20.19 1.56 11.65
CA ARG A 19 21.36 2.22 12.26
C ARG A 19 21.08 3.67 12.63
N GLU A 20 20.24 4.35 11.83
CA GLU A 20 19.84 5.74 12.06
C GLU A 20 18.70 5.87 13.11
N GLY A 21 18.20 4.77 13.65
CA GLY A 21 17.06 4.76 14.59
C GLY A 21 15.73 5.22 13.97
N ARG A 22 15.61 5.19 12.64
CA ARG A 22 14.40 5.64 11.94
C ARG A 22 13.29 4.60 12.04
N ARG A 23 12.09 5.09 12.33
CA ARG A 23 10.87 4.30 12.41
C ARG A 23 10.28 4.08 11.02
N VAL A 24 10.25 2.83 10.56
CA VAL A 24 9.73 2.45 9.26
C VAL A 24 8.26 2.08 9.36
N VAL A 25 7.46 2.65 8.46
CA VAL A 25 6.04 2.37 8.29
C VAL A 25 5.85 1.61 6.98
N TRP A 26 5.01 0.60 7.01
CA TRP A 26 4.56 -0.15 5.83
C TRP A 26 3.07 0.01 5.63
N THR A 27 2.67 0.23 4.40
CA THR A 27 1.32 0.00 3.90
C THR A 27 1.40 -0.71 2.55
N ASN A 28 0.33 -1.39 2.14
CA ASN A 28 0.32 -2.08 0.85
C ASN A 28 -1.04 -1.98 0.16
N GLY A 29 -1.05 -2.18 -1.14
CA GLY A 29 -2.28 -2.19 -1.93
C GLY A 29 -2.04 -2.27 -3.43
N CYS A 30 -3.14 -2.28 -4.18
CA CYS A 30 -3.13 -2.31 -5.64
C CYS A 30 -2.85 -0.93 -6.25
N PHE A 31 -3.37 0.14 -5.67
CA PHE A 31 -3.19 1.54 -6.12
C PHE A 31 -3.38 1.70 -7.64
N ASP A 32 -4.44 1.12 -8.18
CA ASP A 32 -4.63 1.05 -9.63
C ASP A 32 -4.88 2.42 -10.26
N LEU A 33 -5.95 3.10 -9.81
CA LEU A 33 -6.20 4.50 -10.17
C LEU A 33 -6.10 5.34 -8.90
N LEU A 34 -5.08 6.19 -8.84
CA LEU A 34 -4.86 7.06 -7.69
C LEU A 34 -5.95 8.14 -7.61
N HIS A 35 -6.41 8.38 -6.40
CA HIS A 35 -7.34 9.45 -6.06
C HIS A 35 -6.97 10.07 -4.71
N VAL A 36 -7.61 11.17 -4.34
CA VAL A 36 -7.28 11.91 -3.11
C VAL A 36 -7.40 11.05 -1.84
N GLY A 37 -8.24 10.02 -1.85
CA GLY A 37 -8.34 9.06 -0.74
C GLY A 37 -7.03 8.29 -0.52
N HIS A 38 -6.38 7.84 -1.58
CA HIS A 38 -5.06 7.21 -1.50
C HIS A 38 -4.01 8.18 -0.97
N LEU A 39 -3.97 9.41 -1.49
CA LEU A 39 -3.02 10.43 -1.05
C LEU A 39 -3.16 10.70 0.46
N ARG A 40 -4.37 10.97 0.94
CA ARG A 40 -4.62 11.23 2.37
C ARG A 40 -4.29 10.04 3.25
N ASN A 41 -4.57 8.82 2.80
CA ASN A 41 -4.20 7.60 3.51
C ASN A 41 -2.68 7.48 3.62
N LEU A 42 -1.94 7.68 2.52
CA LEU A 42 -0.47 7.61 2.51
C LEU A 42 0.16 8.71 3.39
N GLN A 43 -0.39 9.92 3.39
CA GLN A 43 0.04 11.00 4.29
C GLN A 43 -0.17 10.63 5.76
N ALA A 44 -1.31 10.03 6.11
CA ALA A 44 -1.59 9.56 7.46
C ALA A 44 -0.67 8.38 7.87
N CYS A 45 -0.36 7.47 6.94
CA CYS A 45 0.64 6.41 7.16
C CYS A 45 2.02 7.02 7.43
N LYS A 46 2.46 7.98 6.62
CA LYS A 46 3.75 8.67 6.80
C LYS A 46 3.86 9.34 8.18
N ALA A 47 2.77 9.91 8.68
CA ALA A 47 2.73 10.53 10.01
C ALA A 47 2.94 9.52 11.18
N CYS A 48 2.88 8.22 10.91
CA CYS A 48 3.14 7.17 11.91
C CYS A 48 4.62 6.86 12.12
N GLY A 49 5.53 7.44 11.32
CA GLY A 49 6.98 7.20 11.43
C GLY A 49 7.83 8.10 10.54
N ASP A 50 9.10 7.76 10.42
CA ASP A 50 10.09 8.56 9.69
C ASP A 50 10.20 8.18 8.21
N VAL A 51 9.89 6.94 7.88
CA VAL A 51 10.01 6.37 6.53
C VAL A 51 8.72 5.65 6.18
N LEU A 52 8.12 5.96 5.03
CA LEU A 52 7.00 5.22 4.49
C LEU A 52 7.45 4.35 3.31
N VAL A 53 7.32 3.05 3.47
CA VAL A 53 7.47 2.04 2.42
C VAL A 53 6.10 1.58 1.96
N VAL A 54 5.86 1.63 0.66
CA VAL A 54 4.63 1.14 0.04
C VAL A 54 4.90 -0.18 -0.68
N GLY A 55 4.25 -1.24 -0.21
CA GLY A 55 4.17 -2.51 -0.94
C GLY A 55 3.10 -2.40 -2.03
N LEU A 56 3.52 -2.52 -3.28
CA LEU A 56 2.63 -2.44 -4.43
C LEU A 56 2.38 -3.83 -5.00
N ASN A 57 1.13 -4.24 -5.05
CA ASN A 57 0.75 -5.49 -5.71
C ASN A 57 1.15 -5.44 -7.20
N ASN A 58 1.90 -6.43 -7.67
CA ASN A 58 2.24 -6.56 -9.08
C ASN A 58 0.99 -6.86 -9.93
N ASP A 59 1.11 -6.74 -11.24
CA ASP A 59 -0.03 -6.90 -12.17
C ASP A 59 -0.68 -8.27 -12.04
N ALA A 60 0.11 -9.32 -11.86
CA ALA A 60 -0.41 -10.67 -11.70
C ALA A 60 -1.26 -10.83 -10.43
N SER A 61 -0.82 -10.27 -9.31
CA SER A 61 -1.56 -10.32 -8.05
C SER A 61 -2.81 -9.44 -8.09
N VAL A 62 -2.75 -8.28 -8.76
CA VAL A 62 -3.95 -7.45 -8.97
C VAL A 62 -5.00 -8.19 -9.80
N ARG A 63 -4.61 -8.87 -10.88
CA ARG A 63 -5.55 -9.70 -11.67
C ARG A 63 -6.19 -10.80 -10.83
N ALA A 64 -5.41 -11.45 -9.99
CA ALA A 64 -5.92 -12.50 -9.11
C ALA A 64 -6.93 -11.97 -8.07
N ILE A 65 -6.73 -10.76 -7.55
CA ILE A 65 -7.57 -10.14 -6.52
C ILE A 65 -8.81 -9.45 -7.14
N LYS A 66 -8.64 -8.72 -8.25
CA LYS A 66 -9.65 -7.81 -8.81
C LYS A 66 -10.29 -8.30 -10.11
N GLY A 67 -9.76 -9.37 -10.71
CA GLY A 67 -10.23 -9.91 -11.99
C GLY A 67 -9.39 -9.51 -13.19
N PRO A 68 -9.63 -10.15 -14.37
CA PRO A 68 -8.76 -10.05 -15.55
C PRO A 68 -8.73 -8.66 -16.20
N ALA A 69 -9.73 -7.81 -15.96
CA ALA A 69 -9.80 -6.45 -16.48
C ALA A 69 -8.95 -5.44 -15.68
N ARG A 70 -8.31 -5.89 -14.61
CA ARG A 70 -7.49 -5.06 -13.71
C ARG A 70 -6.05 -5.58 -13.64
N PRO A 71 -5.01 -4.76 -13.41
CA PRO A 71 -5.12 -3.31 -13.24
C PRO A 71 -5.37 -2.56 -14.57
N VAL A 72 -5.78 -1.31 -14.49
CA VAL A 72 -5.88 -0.40 -15.63
C VAL A 72 -4.48 0.12 -16.02
N ASN A 73 -3.70 0.52 -15.02
CA ASN A 73 -2.33 0.97 -15.19
C ASN A 73 -1.35 -0.16 -14.86
N SER A 74 -0.24 -0.23 -15.61
CA SER A 74 0.84 -1.19 -15.37
C SER A 74 1.47 -1.03 -13.99
N GLU A 75 2.11 -2.07 -13.47
CA GLU A 75 2.84 -1.99 -12.20
C GLU A 75 3.93 -0.93 -12.21
N ASP A 76 4.61 -0.73 -13.35
CA ASP A 76 5.65 0.28 -13.50
C ASP A 76 5.08 1.70 -13.37
N ASP A 77 3.99 2.00 -14.09
CA ASP A 77 3.31 3.30 -14.01
C ASP A 77 2.78 3.58 -12.61
N ARG A 78 2.18 2.56 -11.96
CA ARG A 78 1.65 2.68 -10.60
C ARG A 78 2.77 2.92 -9.58
N ALA A 79 3.91 2.23 -9.74
CA ALA A 79 5.06 2.39 -8.87
C ALA A 79 5.69 3.78 -9.01
N GLU A 80 5.85 4.28 -10.24
CA GLU A 80 6.41 5.61 -10.51
C GLU A 80 5.52 6.71 -9.93
N LEU A 81 4.19 6.63 -10.14
CA LEU A 81 3.23 7.58 -9.58
C LEU A 81 3.29 7.61 -8.04
N LEU A 82 3.35 6.46 -7.39
CA LEU A 82 3.48 6.38 -5.92
C LEU A 82 4.79 6.98 -5.44
N ALA A 83 5.91 6.68 -6.09
CA ALA A 83 7.21 7.22 -5.75
C ALA A 83 7.29 8.75 -5.95
N GLY A 84 6.48 9.30 -6.86
CA GLY A 84 6.34 10.75 -7.07
C GLY A 84 5.63 11.49 -5.93
N LEU A 85 4.92 10.78 -5.05
CA LEU A 85 4.22 11.41 -3.92
C LEU A 85 5.20 11.78 -2.80
N ALA A 86 5.18 13.03 -2.36
CA ALA A 86 6.12 13.56 -1.35
C ALA A 86 6.12 12.80 -0.01
N CYS A 87 5.03 12.12 0.33
CA CYS A 87 4.92 11.33 1.56
C CYS A 87 5.47 9.90 1.44
N VAL A 88 5.84 9.44 0.26
CA VAL A 88 6.36 8.09 0.01
C VAL A 88 7.89 8.13 -0.09
N ASP A 89 8.60 7.27 0.62
CA ASP A 89 10.06 7.19 0.60
C ASP A 89 10.55 6.03 -0.29
N ALA A 90 9.85 4.90 -0.30
CA ALA A 90 10.18 3.77 -1.15
C ALA A 90 8.93 3.01 -1.59
N VAL A 91 8.97 2.47 -2.80
CA VAL A 91 7.95 1.57 -3.35
C VAL A 91 8.63 0.27 -3.75
N VAL A 92 8.06 -0.86 -3.34
CA VAL A 92 8.54 -2.20 -3.71
C VAL A 92 7.39 -3.05 -4.21
N LEU A 93 7.61 -3.78 -5.30
CA LEU A 93 6.62 -4.72 -5.84
C LEU A 93 6.60 -6.02 -5.02
N PHE A 94 5.40 -6.57 -4.83
CA PHE A 94 5.22 -7.91 -4.27
C PHE A 94 4.04 -8.62 -4.96
N GLY A 95 4.08 -9.96 -4.98
CA GLY A 95 3.11 -10.77 -5.72
C GLY A 95 2.29 -11.71 -4.85
N GLU A 96 2.57 -11.80 -3.55
CA GLU A 96 1.89 -12.70 -2.64
C GLU A 96 0.44 -12.25 -2.36
N PRO A 97 -0.50 -13.18 -2.09
CA PRO A 97 -1.89 -12.83 -1.77
C PRO A 97 -2.03 -11.94 -0.54
N THR A 98 -1.13 -12.11 0.43
CA THR A 98 -1.06 -11.33 1.68
C THR A 98 0.38 -10.90 1.91
N PRO A 99 0.66 -9.77 2.61
CA PRO A 99 2.01 -9.22 2.75
C PRO A 99 2.85 -9.91 3.85
N GLU A 100 2.53 -11.14 4.25
CA GLU A 100 3.21 -11.84 5.36
C GLU A 100 4.70 -12.02 5.12
N VAL A 101 5.10 -12.48 3.91
CA VAL A 101 6.50 -12.68 3.53
C VAL A 101 7.23 -11.34 3.48
N SER A 102 6.61 -10.34 2.86
CA SER A 102 7.12 -8.97 2.78
C SER A 102 7.35 -8.36 4.17
N LEU A 103 6.39 -8.50 5.07
CA LEU A 103 6.48 -8.01 6.44
C LEU A 103 7.54 -8.76 7.28
N ALA A 104 7.63 -10.09 7.12
CA ALA A 104 8.65 -10.89 7.78
C ALA A 104 10.07 -10.51 7.35
N ARG A 105 10.25 -10.09 6.08
CA ARG A 105 11.54 -9.63 5.52
C ARG A 105 11.88 -8.22 6.00
N LEU A 106 10.97 -7.26 5.80
CA LEU A 106 11.21 -5.84 6.12
C LEU A 106 11.19 -5.56 7.62
N LYS A 107 10.29 -6.19 8.36
CA LYS A 107 10.03 -5.95 9.80
C LYS A 107 9.87 -4.46 10.13
N PRO A 108 8.86 -3.78 9.54
CA PRO A 108 8.61 -2.39 9.84
C PRO A 108 8.10 -2.23 11.27
N GLU A 109 8.38 -1.10 11.91
CA GLU A 109 7.88 -0.82 13.25
C GLU A 109 6.35 -0.62 13.26
N VAL A 110 5.79 -0.16 12.13
CA VAL A 110 4.34 0.06 11.98
C VAL A 110 3.83 -0.55 10.67
N HIS A 111 2.75 -1.32 10.76
CA HIS A 111 1.95 -1.76 9.61
C HIS A 111 0.63 -1.00 9.62
N CYS A 112 0.37 -0.19 8.59
CA CYS A 112 -0.87 0.56 8.45
C CYS A 112 -1.91 -0.20 7.64
N LYS A 113 -3.14 -0.25 8.17
CA LYS A 113 -4.33 -0.82 7.52
C LYS A 113 -5.44 0.22 7.49
N GLY A 114 -6.39 0.09 6.58
CA GLY A 114 -7.60 0.89 6.61
C GLY A 114 -8.44 0.62 7.86
N ALA A 115 -9.23 1.61 8.29
CA ALA A 115 -10.09 1.49 9.47
C ALA A 115 -11.17 0.40 9.35
N ASP A 116 -11.47 -0.06 8.14
CA ASP A 116 -12.35 -1.20 7.89
C ASP A 116 -11.79 -2.56 8.37
N TYR A 117 -10.52 -2.59 8.78
CA TYR A 117 -9.87 -3.73 9.45
C TYR A 117 -9.84 -3.59 10.99
N ALA A 118 -10.30 -2.47 11.55
CA ALA A 118 -10.21 -2.22 12.98
C ALA A 118 -11.15 -3.13 13.80
N PRO A 119 -10.67 -3.74 14.91
CA PRO A 119 -11.54 -4.51 15.80
C PRO A 119 -12.61 -3.60 16.46
N PRO A 120 -13.73 -4.15 16.96
CA PRO A 120 -14.03 -5.60 17.02
C PRO A 120 -14.68 -6.16 15.75
N HIS A 121 -15.13 -5.33 14.81
CA HIS A 121 -15.93 -5.74 13.65
C HIS A 121 -15.18 -5.65 12.31
N GLY A 122 -13.87 -5.42 12.37
CA GLY A 122 -13.04 -5.29 11.17
C GLY A 122 -12.81 -6.60 10.42
N LYS A 123 -12.34 -6.46 9.19
CA LYS A 123 -11.93 -7.58 8.35
C LYS A 123 -10.76 -8.34 8.99
N PRO A 124 -10.60 -9.64 8.71
CA PRO A 124 -9.44 -10.40 9.16
C PRO A 124 -8.11 -9.80 8.68
N ILE A 125 -7.08 -9.89 9.51
CA ILE A 125 -5.71 -9.48 9.18
C ILE A 125 -4.82 -10.71 9.32
N PRO A 126 -4.64 -11.51 8.23
CA PRO A 126 -3.83 -12.74 8.28
C PRO A 126 -2.40 -12.48 8.78
N GLU A 127 -1.81 -11.38 8.36
CA GLU A 127 -0.45 -10.96 8.68
C GLU A 127 -0.25 -10.45 10.13
N ALA A 128 -1.30 -10.34 10.93
CA ALA A 128 -1.19 -9.81 12.30
C ALA A 128 -0.23 -10.61 13.18
N ARG A 129 -0.19 -11.94 13.03
CA ARG A 129 0.74 -12.81 13.75
C ARG A 129 2.20 -12.54 13.37
N THR A 130 2.45 -12.33 12.08
CA THR A 130 3.79 -11.98 11.56
C THR A 130 4.25 -10.66 12.14
N VAL A 131 3.39 -9.63 12.15
CA VAL A 131 3.69 -8.32 12.74
C VAL A 131 4.00 -8.45 14.24
N ALA A 132 3.18 -9.19 14.98
CA ALA A 132 3.40 -9.42 16.41
C ALA A 132 4.70 -10.17 16.71
N ALA A 133 5.07 -11.14 15.86
CA ALA A 133 6.26 -11.98 16.05
C ALA A 133 7.58 -11.19 16.05
N TYR A 134 7.66 -10.08 15.33
CA TYR A 134 8.85 -9.21 15.34
C TYR A 134 8.68 -7.94 16.20
N GLY A 135 7.57 -7.81 16.93
CA GLY A 135 7.31 -6.68 17.83
C GLY A 135 6.80 -5.42 17.14
N GLY A 136 6.28 -5.53 15.91
CA GLY A 136 5.65 -4.42 15.20
C GLY A 136 4.26 -4.08 15.74
N ALA A 137 3.75 -2.92 15.35
CA ALA A 137 2.41 -2.47 15.69
C ALA A 137 1.54 -2.30 14.44
N ILE A 138 0.25 -2.61 14.55
CA ILE A 138 -0.74 -2.30 13.51
C ILE A 138 -1.43 -0.99 13.85
N ARG A 139 -1.54 -0.08 12.87
CA ARG A 139 -2.26 1.19 12.98
C ARG A 139 -3.39 1.22 11.97
N PHE A 140 -4.57 1.66 12.40
CA PHE A 140 -5.74 1.78 11.55
C PHE A 140 -5.92 3.23 11.10
N ILE A 141 -5.93 3.43 9.77
CA ILE A 141 -6.01 4.75 9.16
C ILE A 141 -7.45 5.00 8.72
N PRO A 142 -8.07 6.13 9.10
CA PRO A 142 -9.43 6.47 8.69
C PRO A 142 -9.57 6.50 7.17
N LEU A 143 -10.68 5.93 6.67
CA LEU A 143 -11.02 5.96 5.25
C LEU A 143 -11.59 7.33 4.87
N VAL A 144 -11.31 7.77 3.63
CA VAL A 144 -11.92 8.98 3.08
C VAL A 144 -13.27 8.61 2.44
N PRO A 145 -14.41 9.10 2.95
CA PRO A 145 -15.72 8.75 2.44
C PRO A 145 -15.90 9.11 0.96
N GLY A 146 -16.61 8.26 0.21
CA GLY A 146 -16.98 8.53 -1.18
C GLY A 146 -15.84 8.49 -2.20
N ARG A 147 -14.69 7.93 -1.83
CA ARG A 147 -13.51 7.79 -2.70
C ARG A 147 -13.09 6.34 -2.83
N SER A 148 -13.20 5.78 -4.04
CA SER A 148 -12.70 4.44 -4.38
C SER A 148 -12.39 4.35 -5.87
N THR A 149 -11.44 3.49 -6.25
CA THR A 149 -11.15 3.19 -7.65
C THR A 149 -12.36 2.58 -8.36
N THR A 150 -13.07 1.67 -7.70
CA THR A 150 -14.29 1.06 -8.23
C THR A 150 -15.35 2.13 -8.52
N GLY A 151 -15.62 3.04 -7.60
CA GLY A 151 -16.57 4.14 -7.82
C GLY A 151 -16.15 5.09 -8.95
N THR A 152 -14.86 5.28 -9.17
CA THR A 152 -14.35 6.06 -10.31
C THR A 152 -14.62 5.35 -11.64
N LEU A 153 -14.36 4.04 -11.72
CA LEU A 153 -14.62 3.23 -12.91
C LEU A 153 -16.12 3.16 -13.25
N GLU A 154 -16.97 3.03 -12.23
CA GLU A 154 -18.43 3.03 -12.40
C GLU A 154 -18.94 4.37 -12.97
N LYS A 155 -18.40 5.50 -12.52
CA LYS A 155 -18.73 6.81 -13.07
C LYS A 155 -18.33 6.95 -14.52
N ILE A 156 -17.14 6.45 -14.90
CA ILE A 156 -16.67 6.46 -16.29
C ILE A 156 -17.58 5.60 -17.17
N ALA A 157 -17.91 4.39 -16.72
CA ALA A 157 -18.80 3.48 -17.44
C ALA A 157 -20.22 4.09 -17.62
N GLY A 158 -20.76 4.73 -16.58
CA GLY A 158 -22.05 5.42 -16.64
C GLY A 158 -22.05 6.65 -17.55
N ALA A 159 -20.94 7.38 -17.65
CA ALA A 159 -20.81 8.52 -18.55
C ALA A 159 -20.71 8.12 -20.05
N GLY A 160 -20.20 6.92 -20.34
CA GLY A 160 -20.13 6.39 -21.71
C GLY A 160 -21.44 5.86 -22.27
N GLY A 161 -22.47 5.64 -21.44
CA GLY A 161 -23.79 5.14 -21.83
C GLY A 161 -24.81 6.21 -22.29
N GLY A 162 -24.41 7.48 -22.30
CA GLY A 162 -25.29 8.61 -22.61
C GLY A 162 -25.18 9.23 -24.02
N ALA A 163 -24.43 8.60 -24.93
CA ALA A 163 -24.30 9.04 -26.33
C ALA A 163 -24.84 7.94 -27.26
N GLY A 164 -26.15 7.89 -27.38
CA GLY A 164 -26.89 7.06 -28.31
C GLY A 164 -28.22 7.72 -28.62
#